data_f263229e30072fb52509b74325078142
#
_entry.id   f263229e30072fb52509b74325078142
#
_cell.length_a   1.000
_cell.length_b   1.000
_cell.length_c   1.000
_cell.angle_alpha   90.00
_cell.angle_beta   90.00
_cell.angle_gamma   90.00
#
_symmetry.space_group_name_H-M   'P 1'
#
loop_
_entity.id
_entity.type
_entity.pdbx_description
1 polymer ?
#
loop_
_entity_poly.entity_id
_entity_poly.type
_entity_poly.pdbx_seq_one_letter_code
_entity_poly.pdbx_strand_id
1 'polypeptide(L)'
;MSNLDALFPGFKGHWIDGPAGKVFARVGGEGPPVVLIHGFPQTHAQWHAMAPELAKTHTVVCLDLRGYGWSSAPHGDGGRETYSKRAMGEDVVAAMRALGHVRFGVVGHDRGARVAYRLALDHPGRVERLALLDIMPTIAMWEGMNAARALQVYHWTFLAQPEPVPESLLKSDPLGWQKTCLAGWTKAKNLDAFHPLALAAYGESFGDPARTHAACEDYRAGATTDPGHDAQDRAAGKTILCPTLILWGDAGIPAKGASPLDLWRASFAPQAAGQAIDSGHFLPEENPAATLAALAPFLAGPVA
;
A
#
# COMPACT_ATOMS: atom_id res chain seq x y z
N MET A 1 6.33 -3.10 -20.81
CA MET A 1 5.78 -3.82 -19.63
C MET A 1 6.54 -5.12 -19.46
N SER A 2 7.19 -5.29 -18.29
CA SER A 2 7.91 -6.53 -17.96
C SER A 2 6.96 -7.72 -17.95
N ASN A 3 7.41 -8.87 -18.50
CA ASN A 3 6.64 -10.11 -18.34
C ASN A 3 6.83 -10.66 -16.93
N LEU A 4 5.78 -10.60 -16.11
CA LEU A 4 5.77 -11.07 -14.73
C LEU A 4 5.05 -12.42 -14.55
N ASP A 5 4.69 -13.11 -15.62
CA ASP A 5 3.91 -14.35 -15.54
C ASP A 5 4.65 -15.45 -14.77
N ALA A 6 5.97 -15.49 -14.89
CA ALA A 6 6.81 -16.42 -14.11
C ALA A 6 6.73 -16.20 -12.59
N LEU A 7 6.43 -14.97 -12.13
CA LEU A 7 6.27 -14.62 -10.72
C LEU A 7 4.86 -14.90 -10.19
N PHE A 8 3.88 -15.07 -11.06
CA PHE A 8 2.48 -15.25 -10.72
C PHE A 8 1.88 -16.48 -11.42
N PRO A 9 2.38 -17.70 -11.11
CA PRO A 9 1.88 -18.92 -11.73
C PRO A 9 0.38 -19.10 -11.47
N GLY A 10 -0.40 -19.31 -12.53
CA GLY A 10 -1.86 -19.49 -12.45
C GLY A 10 -2.68 -18.19 -12.35
N PHE A 11 -2.03 -17.03 -12.27
CA PHE A 11 -2.72 -15.75 -12.26
C PHE A 11 -2.96 -15.21 -13.67
N LYS A 12 -4.07 -14.49 -13.85
CA LYS A 12 -4.43 -13.78 -15.08
C LYS A 12 -4.45 -12.29 -14.87
N GLY A 13 -3.97 -11.53 -15.86
CA GLY A 13 -4.06 -10.07 -15.85
C GLY A 13 -5.45 -9.59 -16.28
N HIS A 14 -5.97 -8.59 -15.56
CA HIS A 14 -7.27 -7.95 -15.84
C HIS A 14 -7.10 -6.44 -15.89
N TRP A 15 -7.74 -5.83 -16.90
CA TRP A 15 -7.87 -4.39 -17.05
C TRP A 15 -9.32 -4.01 -16.75
N ILE A 16 -9.55 -3.32 -15.65
CA ILE A 16 -10.86 -3.04 -15.10
C ILE A 16 -11.14 -1.54 -15.19
N ASP A 17 -12.35 -1.16 -15.59
CA ASP A 17 -12.76 0.24 -15.59
C ASP A 17 -12.98 0.73 -14.16
N GLY A 18 -12.17 1.69 -13.74
CA GLY A 18 -12.28 2.38 -12.45
C GLY A 18 -12.73 3.84 -12.61
N PRO A 19 -13.03 4.53 -11.50
CA PRO A 19 -13.47 5.94 -11.50
C PRO A 19 -12.52 6.91 -12.19
N ALA A 20 -11.23 6.64 -12.22
CA ALA A 20 -10.22 7.53 -12.79
C ALA A 20 -9.41 6.90 -13.93
N GLY A 21 -9.96 5.89 -14.58
CA GLY A 21 -9.33 5.17 -15.69
C GLY A 21 -9.19 3.68 -15.43
N LYS A 22 -8.33 3.02 -16.18
CA LYS A 22 -8.12 1.56 -16.02
C LYS A 22 -7.33 1.24 -14.76
N VAL A 23 -7.81 0.25 -14.03
CA VAL A 23 -7.11 -0.39 -12.91
C VAL A 23 -6.61 -1.74 -13.38
N PHE A 24 -5.33 -2.00 -13.21
CA PHE A 24 -4.76 -3.31 -13.50
C PHE A 24 -4.77 -4.19 -12.24
N ALA A 25 -5.09 -5.47 -12.42
CA ALA A 25 -5.00 -6.48 -11.38
C ALA A 25 -4.56 -7.84 -11.94
N ARG A 26 -3.77 -8.59 -11.16
CA ARG A 26 -3.57 -10.02 -11.37
C ARG A 26 -4.47 -10.80 -10.43
N VAL A 27 -5.22 -11.76 -10.98
CA VAL A 27 -6.20 -12.55 -10.24
C VAL A 27 -5.87 -14.04 -10.38
N GLY A 28 -5.84 -14.75 -9.24
CA GLY A 28 -5.58 -16.19 -9.20
C GLY A 28 -6.16 -16.84 -7.95
N GLY A 29 -6.22 -18.19 -7.98
CA GLY A 29 -6.79 -18.98 -6.89
C GLY A 29 -8.31 -19.01 -6.85
N GLU A 30 -8.85 -19.79 -5.92
CA GLU A 30 -10.29 -19.94 -5.65
C GLU A 30 -10.55 -19.92 -4.14
N GLY A 31 -11.68 -19.35 -3.73
CA GLY A 31 -12.08 -19.24 -2.33
C GLY A 31 -12.48 -17.82 -1.94
N PRO A 32 -12.51 -17.49 -0.63
CA PRO A 32 -12.84 -16.16 -0.14
C PRO A 32 -11.93 -15.10 -0.79
N PRO A 33 -12.50 -13.97 -1.29
CA PRO A 33 -11.72 -12.99 -2.01
C PRO A 33 -10.85 -12.14 -1.06
N VAL A 34 -9.61 -11.88 -1.48
CA VAL A 34 -8.68 -10.97 -0.82
C VAL A 34 -7.97 -10.08 -1.85
N VAL A 35 -7.95 -8.78 -1.61
CA VAL A 35 -7.17 -7.84 -2.42
C VAL A 35 -5.88 -7.47 -1.71
N LEU A 36 -4.76 -7.52 -2.44
CA LEU A 36 -3.42 -7.15 -2.01
C LEU A 36 -3.04 -5.83 -2.69
N ILE A 37 -2.77 -4.81 -1.88
CA ILE A 37 -2.54 -3.43 -2.33
C ILE A 37 -1.11 -3.03 -1.97
N HIS A 38 -0.27 -2.82 -3.00
CA HIS A 38 1.14 -2.46 -2.85
C HIS A 38 1.34 -1.02 -2.37
N GLY A 39 2.61 -0.69 -2.04
CA GLY A 39 3.03 0.65 -1.67
C GLY A 39 4.02 1.29 -2.62
N PHE A 40 4.58 2.42 -2.19
CA PHE A 40 5.61 3.18 -2.88
C PHE A 40 7.00 2.59 -2.58
N PRO A 41 7.91 2.54 -3.54
CA PRO A 41 7.79 2.84 -4.97
C PRO A 41 7.61 1.57 -5.82
N GLN A 42 6.72 0.70 -5.40
CA GLN A 42 6.50 -0.65 -5.93
C GLN A 42 5.25 -0.73 -6.84
N THR A 43 4.91 -1.95 -7.24
CA THR A 43 3.72 -2.33 -8.03
C THR A 43 3.13 -3.61 -7.46
N HIS A 44 2.08 -4.15 -8.08
CA HIS A 44 1.54 -5.48 -7.73
C HIS A 44 2.61 -6.57 -7.65
N ALA A 45 3.75 -6.38 -8.33
CA ALA A 45 4.85 -7.35 -8.34
C ALA A 45 5.42 -7.62 -6.93
N GLN A 46 5.28 -6.71 -5.95
CA GLN A 46 5.73 -6.95 -4.57
C GLN A 46 5.11 -8.19 -3.92
N TRP A 47 3.96 -8.62 -4.41
CA TRP A 47 3.21 -9.74 -3.85
C TRP A 47 3.63 -11.11 -4.41
N HIS A 48 4.60 -11.15 -5.31
CA HIS A 48 4.99 -12.35 -6.05
C HIS A 48 5.33 -13.55 -5.17
N ALA A 49 5.96 -13.33 -4.01
CA ALA A 49 6.34 -14.40 -3.09
C ALA A 49 5.17 -14.87 -2.19
N MET A 50 4.13 -14.04 -2.04
CA MET A 50 3.02 -14.32 -1.14
C MET A 50 1.74 -14.73 -1.88
N ALA A 51 1.45 -14.11 -3.00
CA ALA A 51 0.20 -14.31 -3.72
C ALA A 51 -0.03 -15.77 -4.16
N PRO A 52 0.96 -16.52 -4.69
CA PRO A 52 0.77 -17.93 -5.05
C PRO A 52 0.43 -18.82 -3.84
N GLU A 53 0.98 -18.51 -2.68
CA GLU A 53 0.68 -19.27 -1.44
C GLU A 53 -0.74 -18.99 -0.94
N LEU A 54 -1.15 -17.73 -0.93
CA LEU A 54 -2.52 -17.34 -0.56
C LEU A 54 -3.56 -17.86 -1.55
N ALA A 55 -3.21 -17.96 -2.83
CA ALA A 55 -4.08 -18.48 -3.89
C ALA A 55 -4.44 -19.97 -3.74
N LYS A 56 -3.75 -20.71 -2.87
CA LYS A 56 -4.13 -22.09 -2.53
C LYS A 56 -5.45 -22.19 -1.77
N THR A 57 -5.89 -21.11 -1.14
CA THR A 57 -7.08 -21.07 -0.28
C THR A 57 -7.99 -19.86 -0.50
N HIS A 58 -7.57 -18.89 -1.30
CA HIS A 58 -8.29 -17.63 -1.54
C HIS A 58 -8.33 -17.28 -3.03
N THR A 59 -9.33 -16.53 -3.43
CA THR A 59 -9.26 -15.74 -4.67
C THR A 59 -8.43 -14.50 -4.37
N VAL A 60 -7.23 -14.43 -4.91
CA VAL A 60 -6.26 -13.35 -4.64
C VAL A 60 -6.25 -12.36 -5.80
N VAL A 61 -6.41 -11.07 -5.48
CA VAL A 61 -6.37 -9.95 -6.41
C VAL A 61 -5.19 -9.06 -6.06
N CYS A 62 -4.10 -9.10 -6.83
CA CYS A 62 -2.96 -8.20 -6.69
C CYS A 62 -3.19 -6.98 -7.59
N LEU A 63 -3.53 -5.84 -7.00
CA LEU A 63 -3.96 -4.64 -7.70
C LEU A 63 -2.83 -3.61 -7.80
N ASP A 64 -2.67 -2.97 -8.97
CA ASP A 64 -1.88 -1.75 -9.09
C ASP A 64 -2.72 -0.53 -8.73
N LEU A 65 -2.23 0.27 -7.78
CA LEU A 65 -2.85 1.54 -7.43
C LEU A 65 -2.86 2.51 -8.61
N ARG A 66 -3.85 3.40 -8.65
CA ARG A 66 -3.86 4.58 -9.53
C ARG A 66 -2.52 5.29 -9.46
N GLY A 67 -1.92 5.57 -10.63
CA GLY A 67 -0.62 6.22 -10.73
C GLY A 67 0.59 5.28 -10.64
N TYR A 68 0.38 4.00 -10.39
CA TYR A 68 1.44 3.01 -10.23
C TYR A 68 1.27 1.84 -11.19
N GLY A 69 2.35 1.09 -11.38
CA GLY A 69 2.35 -0.14 -12.14
C GLY A 69 1.76 0.04 -13.54
N TRP A 70 0.77 -0.76 -13.87
CA TRP A 70 0.08 -0.73 -15.16
C TRP A 70 -1.27 -0.02 -15.11
N SER A 71 -1.72 0.45 -13.94
CA SER A 71 -2.93 1.25 -13.82
C SER A 71 -2.78 2.64 -14.45
N SER A 72 -3.90 3.28 -14.77
CA SER A 72 -3.92 4.65 -15.28
C SER A 72 -3.28 5.63 -14.31
N ALA A 73 -2.59 6.64 -14.84
CA ALA A 73 -1.97 7.72 -14.10
C ALA A 73 -2.56 9.07 -14.57
N PRO A 74 -3.79 9.40 -14.16
CA PRO A 74 -4.40 10.68 -14.50
C PRO A 74 -3.59 11.82 -13.89
N HIS A 75 -3.61 12.99 -14.50
CA HIS A 75 -3.03 14.18 -13.90
C HIS A 75 -3.77 14.56 -12.61
N GLY A 76 -3.05 15.05 -11.61
CA GLY A 76 -3.64 15.52 -10.36
C GLY A 76 -4.55 16.74 -10.58
N ASP A 77 -5.44 16.96 -9.63
CA ASP A 77 -6.26 18.19 -9.58
C ASP A 77 -5.69 19.19 -8.56
N GLY A 78 -6.10 20.43 -8.64
CA GLY A 78 -5.66 21.47 -7.70
C GLY A 78 -6.13 21.24 -6.27
N GLY A 79 -7.18 20.45 -6.06
CA GLY A 79 -7.78 20.13 -4.76
C GLY A 79 -7.12 18.93 -4.06
N ARG A 80 -6.21 18.22 -4.73
CA ARG A 80 -5.54 16.99 -4.25
C ARG A 80 -6.47 15.81 -3.99
N GLU A 81 -7.69 15.83 -4.54
CA GLU A 81 -8.65 14.73 -4.36
C GLU A 81 -8.33 13.53 -5.26
N THR A 82 -7.79 13.76 -6.46
CA THR A 82 -7.51 12.68 -7.43
C THR A 82 -6.66 11.56 -6.83
N TYR A 83 -5.71 11.86 -5.97
CA TYR A 83 -4.82 10.89 -5.31
C TYR A 83 -5.05 10.78 -3.80
N SER A 84 -6.19 11.29 -3.29
CA SER A 84 -6.59 11.02 -1.91
C SER A 84 -6.81 9.51 -1.69
N LYS A 85 -6.54 9.02 -0.50
CA LYS A 85 -6.73 7.59 -0.18
C LYS A 85 -8.19 7.17 -0.27
N ARG A 86 -9.10 8.13 -0.08
CA ARG A 86 -10.54 7.96 -0.32
C ARG A 86 -10.82 7.67 -1.80
N ALA A 87 -10.35 8.53 -2.70
CA ALA A 87 -10.54 8.35 -4.15
C ALA A 87 -9.86 7.08 -4.68
N MET A 88 -8.67 6.74 -4.18
CA MET A 88 -7.98 5.50 -4.53
C MET A 88 -8.71 4.26 -3.97
N GLY A 89 -9.39 4.38 -2.83
CA GLY A 89 -10.25 3.34 -2.27
C GLY A 89 -11.43 3.00 -3.16
N GLU A 90 -12.01 3.99 -3.84
CA GLU A 90 -13.09 3.77 -4.81
C GLU A 90 -12.64 2.94 -6.01
N ASP A 91 -11.38 3.06 -6.46
CA ASP A 91 -10.83 2.20 -7.50
C ASP A 91 -10.80 0.74 -7.05
N VAL A 92 -10.41 0.47 -5.80
CA VAL A 92 -10.39 -0.88 -5.22
C VAL A 92 -11.81 -1.44 -5.16
N VAL A 93 -12.77 -0.66 -4.68
CA VAL A 93 -14.19 -1.06 -4.62
C VAL A 93 -14.73 -1.37 -6.02
N ALA A 94 -14.44 -0.52 -7.01
CA ALA A 94 -14.87 -0.71 -8.39
C ALA A 94 -14.25 -1.98 -8.99
N ALA A 95 -12.94 -2.20 -8.79
CA ALA A 95 -12.23 -3.36 -9.28
C ALA A 95 -12.79 -4.66 -8.68
N MET A 96 -12.93 -4.73 -7.36
CA MET A 96 -13.47 -5.91 -6.69
C MET A 96 -14.91 -6.20 -7.10
N ARG A 97 -15.75 -5.17 -7.25
CA ARG A 97 -17.12 -5.31 -7.74
C ARG A 97 -17.19 -5.85 -9.17
N ALA A 98 -16.34 -5.35 -10.07
CA ALA A 98 -16.25 -5.80 -11.46
C ALA A 98 -15.81 -7.27 -11.56
N LEU A 99 -14.99 -7.74 -10.60
CA LEU A 99 -14.59 -9.14 -10.45
C LEU A 99 -15.65 -10.00 -9.75
N GLY A 100 -16.80 -9.45 -9.36
CA GLY A 100 -17.90 -10.16 -8.72
C GLY A 100 -17.85 -10.22 -7.19
N HIS A 101 -16.91 -9.50 -6.56
CA HIS A 101 -16.70 -9.51 -5.12
C HIS A 101 -17.24 -8.25 -4.45
N VAL A 102 -18.34 -8.37 -3.68
CA VAL A 102 -18.96 -7.26 -2.95
C VAL A 102 -18.32 -7.06 -1.58
N ARG A 103 -17.92 -8.16 -0.93
CA ARG A 103 -17.21 -8.20 0.36
C ARG A 103 -15.91 -8.95 0.16
N PHE A 104 -14.85 -8.52 0.82
CA PHE A 104 -13.50 -9.07 0.62
C PHE A 104 -12.56 -8.75 1.77
N GLY A 105 -11.53 -9.57 1.94
CA GLY A 105 -10.37 -9.24 2.78
C GLY A 105 -9.48 -8.21 2.09
N VAL A 106 -8.81 -7.37 2.87
CA VAL A 106 -7.87 -6.36 2.35
C VAL A 106 -6.53 -6.48 3.07
N VAL A 107 -5.47 -6.58 2.30
CA VAL A 107 -4.08 -6.52 2.78
C VAL A 107 -3.41 -5.36 2.07
N GLY A 108 -2.97 -4.37 2.82
CA GLY A 108 -2.26 -3.23 2.26
C GLY A 108 -0.86 -3.09 2.84
N HIS A 109 0.09 -2.66 2.02
CA HIS A 109 1.44 -2.30 2.44
C HIS A 109 1.71 -0.83 2.11
N ASP A 110 2.37 -0.09 3.00
CA ASP A 110 2.79 1.31 2.83
C ASP A 110 1.64 2.22 2.29
N ARG A 111 1.78 2.83 1.10
CA ARG A 111 0.73 3.67 0.50
C ARG A 111 -0.57 2.88 0.30
N GLY A 112 -0.47 1.60 -0.07
CA GLY A 112 -1.61 0.69 -0.19
C GLY A 112 -2.30 0.40 1.14
N ALA A 113 -1.56 0.32 2.24
CA ALA A 113 -2.15 0.19 3.56
C ALA A 113 -2.91 1.46 3.97
N ARG A 114 -2.48 2.64 3.50
CA ARG A 114 -3.22 3.89 3.70
C ARG A 114 -4.54 3.91 2.93
N VAL A 115 -4.57 3.39 1.71
CA VAL A 115 -5.81 3.16 0.96
C VAL A 115 -6.68 2.14 1.70
N ALA A 116 -6.10 1.04 2.19
CA ALA A 116 -6.83 -0.04 2.85
C ALA A 116 -7.57 0.40 4.11
N TYR A 117 -6.92 1.14 5.02
CA TYR A 117 -7.63 1.59 6.22
C TYR A 117 -8.67 2.68 5.92
N ARG A 118 -8.39 3.57 4.96
CA ARG A 118 -9.35 4.57 4.51
C ARG A 118 -10.60 3.90 3.93
N LEU A 119 -10.41 2.88 3.09
CA LEU A 119 -11.49 2.05 2.54
C LEU A 119 -12.31 1.38 3.65
N ALA A 120 -11.66 0.81 4.67
CA ALA A 120 -12.35 0.18 5.79
C ALA A 120 -13.18 1.17 6.61
N LEU A 121 -12.72 2.42 6.75
CA LEU A 121 -13.47 3.50 7.41
C LEU A 121 -14.64 4.02 6.54
N ASP A 122 -14.47 4.11 5.23
CA ASP A 122 -15.50 4.65 4.32
C ASP A 122 -16.52 3.59 3.90
N HIS A 123 -16.12 2.29 3.85
CA HIS A 123 -16.96 1.17 3.42
C HIS A 123 -16.97 0.01 4.44
N PRO A 124 -17.43 0.22 5.68
CA PRO A 124 -17.34 -0.78 6.75
C PRO A 124 -18.07 -2.10 6.44
N GLY A 125 -19.07 -2.08 5.54
CA GLY A 125 -19.79 -3.30 5.12
C GLY A 125 -19.10 -4.11 4.02
N ARG A 126 -17.97 -3.64 3.46
CA ARG A 126 -17.26 -4.30 2.37
C ARG A 126 -16.00 -5.04 2.82
N VAL A 127 -15.31 -4.51 3.81
CA VAL A 127 -14.05 -5.08 4.32
C VAL A 127 -14.36 -6.11 5.40
N GLU A 128 -14.08 -7.38 5.11
CA GLU A 128 -14.31 -8.49 6.06
C GLU A 128 -13.15 -8.64 7.04
N ARG A 129 -11.92 -8.37 6.59
CA ARG A 129 -10.69 -8.40 7.37
C ARG A 129 -9.71 -7.40 6.79
N LEU A 130 -8.98 -6.74 7.66
CA LEU A 130 -7.99 -5.74 7.27
C LEU A 130 -6.62 -6.10 7.82
N ALA A 131 -5.61 -6.22 6.95
CA ALA A 131 -4.22 -6.29 7.39
C ALA A 131 -3.44 -5.08 6.87
N LEU A 132 -2.73 -4.39 7.77
CA LEU A 132 -1.93 -3.20 7.49
C LEU A 132 -0.46 -3.50 7.75
N LEU A 133 0.36 -3.39 6.71
CA LEU A 133 1.78 -3.71 6.75
C LEU A 133 2.62 -2.44 6.76
N ASP A 134 3.45 -2.31 7.78
CA ASP A 134 4.49 -1.31 8.03
C ASP A 134 4.04 0.15 7.90
N ILE A 135 2.92 0.48 8.48
CA ILE A 135 2.44 1.85 8.62
C ILE A 135 1.89 2.17 10.01
N MET A 136 1.86 3.46 10.32
CA MET A 136 1.01 4.06 11.36
C MET A 136 -0.05 4.96 10.70
N PRO A 137 -1.14 5.37 11.39
CA PRO A 137 -2.14 6.28 10.83
C PRO A 137 -1.51 7.53 10.20
N THR A 138 -2.06 8.01 9.08
CA THR A 138 -1.47 9.16 8.36
C THR A 138 -1.41 10.40 9.23
N ILE A 139 -2.47 10.68 9.97
CA ILE A 139 -2.50 11.81 10.91
C ILE A 139 -1.44 11.69 12.01
N ALA A 140 -1.22 10.50 12.56
CA ALA A 140 -0.21 10.28 13.60
C ALA A 140 1.23 10.45 13.07
N MET A 141 1.47 10.15 11.78
CA MET A 141 2.75 10.46 11.13
C MET A 141 3.04 11.96 11.14
N TRP A 142 2.07 12.79 10.77
CA TRP A 142 2.23 14.23 10.71
C TRP A 142 2.27 14.87 12.11
N GLU A 143 1.40 14.46 13.02
CA GLU A 143 1.41 14.95 14.41
C GLU A 143 2.71 14.61 15.16
N GLY A 144 3.31 13.44 14.84
CA GLY A 144 4.59 13.01 15.40
C GLY A 144 5.83 13.52 14.64
N MET A 145 5.67 14.42 13.66
CA MET A 145 6.79 14.91 12.85
C MET A 145 7.72 15.79 13.71
N ASN A 146 8.98 15.42 13.73
CA ASN A 146 10.06 16.17 14.37
C ASN A 146 11.31 16.06 13.51
N ALA A 147 12.41 16.74 13.86
CA ALA A 147 13.63 16.78 13.06
C ALA A 147 14.18 15.38 12.74
N ALA A 148 14.24 14.47 13.72
CA ALA A 148 14.75 13.12 13.49
C ALA A 148 13.86 12.33 12.53
N ARG A 149 12.53 12.41 12.69
CA ARG A 149 11.58 11.74 11.80
C ARG A 149 11.60 12.35 10.40
N ALA A 150 11.67 13.68 10.28
CA ALA A 150 11.75 14.35 8.98
C ALA A 150 12.98 13.91 8.18
N LEU A 151 14.12 13.72 8.83
CA LEU A 151 15.32 13.17 8.19
C LEU A 151 15.15 11.69 7.81
N GLN A 152 14.51 10.90 8.65
CA GLN A 152 14.26 9.46 8.38
C GLN A 152 13.30 9.26 7.20
N VAL A 153 12.26 10.07 7.11
CA VAL A 153 11.20 9.97 6.09
C VAL A 153 11.20 11.17 5.17
N TYR A 154 12.38 11.69 4.81
CA TYR A 154 12.54 12.92 4.03
C TYR A 154 11.71 12.91 2.73
N HIS A 155 11.50 11.75 2.13
CA HIS A 155 10.70 11.57 0.93
C HIS A 155 9.23 12.03 1.11
N TRP A 156 8.68 11.99 2.32
CA TRP A 156 7.34 12.52 2.61
C TRP A 156 7.26 14.02 2.37
N THR A 157 8.25 14.75 2.86
CA THR A 157 8.29 16.21 2.72
C THR A 157 8.79 16.63 1.34
N PHE A 158 9.68 15.85 0.74
CA PHE A 158 10.22 16.10 -0.59
C PHE A 158 9.18 15.88 -1.69
N LEU A 159 8.55 14.70 -1.75
CA LEU A 159 7.56 14.39 -2.78
C LEU A 159 6.27 15.21 -2.64
N ALA A 160 5.97 15.71 -1.44
CA ALA A 160 4.83 16.59 -1.21
C ALA A 160 5.07 18.06 -1.60
N GLN A 161 6.28 18.43 -2.03
CA GLN A 161 6.54 19.81 -2.50
C GLN A 161 5.65 20.13 -3.72
N PRO A 162 5.31 21.43 -3.93
CA PRO A 162 4.56 21.86 -5.11
C PRO A 162 5.23 21.44 -6.43
N GLU A 163 4.42 21.10 -7.42
CA GLU A 163 4.89 20.92 -8.79
C GLU A 163 5.53 22.24 -9.30
N PRO A 164 6.65 22.16 -10.03
CA PRO A 164 7.32 20.97 -10.55
C PRO A 164 8.57 20.56 -9.73
N VAL A 165 8.66 20.91 -8.44
CA VAL A 165 9.91 20.79 -7.68
C VAL A 165 10.42 19.33 -7.61
N PRO A 166 9.68 18.35 -7.07
CA PRO A 166 10.20 16.99 -6.99
C PRO A 166 10.33 16.34 -8.37
N GLU A 167 9.39 16.57 -9.28
CA GLU A 167 9.41 16.00 -10.63
C GLU A 167 10.66 16.46 -11.41
N SER A 168 11.00 17.74 -11.33
CA SER A 168 12.18 18.29 -12.02
C SER A 168 13.49 17.72 -11.48
N LEU A 169 13.58 17.52 -10.17
CA LEU A 169 14.78 16.95 -9.53
C LEU A 169 14.91 15.45 -9.81
N LEU A 170 13.81 14.72 -9.77
CA LEU A 170 13.79 13.27 -10.03
C LEU A 170 14.07 12.93 -11.50
N LYS A 171 13.74 13.82 -12.42
CA LYS A 171 13.90 13.61 -13.88
C LYS A 171 15.35 13.25 -14.27
N SER A 172 16.34 13.69 -13.52
CA SER A 172 17.75 13.45 -13.85
C SER A 172 18.16 11.99 -13.63
N ASP A 173 17.67 11.35 -12.57
CA ASP A 173 17.94 9.94 -12.24
C ASP A 173 16.81 9.33 -11.37
N PRO A 174 15.63 9.09 -11.97
CA PRO A 174 14.51 8.53 -11.22
C PRO A 174 14.81 7.12 -10.68
N LEU A 175 15.54 6.31 -11.47
CA LEU A 175 15.83 4.92 -11.10
C LEU A 175 16.90 4.81 -10.03
N GLY A 176 17.92 5.66 -10.03
CA GLY A 176 18.92 5.72 -8.98
C GLY A 176 18.31 6.15 -7.66
N TRP A 177 17.43 7.16 -7.68
CA TRP A 177 16.73 7.62 -6.49
C TRP A 177 15.77 6.52 -5.95
N GLN A 178 15.00 5.85 -6.83
CA GLN A 178 14.13 4.73 -6.46
C GLN A 178 14.91 3.59 -5.78
N LYS A 179 16.03 3.17 -6.39
CA LYS A 179 16.90 2.12 -5.85
C LYS A 179 17.47 2.51 -4.48
N THR A 180 17.82 3.79 -4.30
CA THR A 180 18.29 4.31 -3.02
C THR A 180 17.20 4.21 -1.95
N CYS A 181 15.95 4.53 -2.28
CA CYS A 181 14.81 4.34 -1.37
C CYS A 181 14.60 2.86 -1.05
N LEU A 182 14.52 2.00 -2.06
CA LEU A 182 14.33 0.56 -1.89
C LEU A 182 15.41 -0.04 -0.98
N ALA A 183 16.70 0.17 -1.32
CA ALA A 183 17.80 -0.33 -0.51
C ALA A 183 17.81 0.26 0.91
N GLY A 184 17.60 1.57 1.02
CA GLY A 184 17.67 2.29 2.28
C GLY A 184 16.59 1.90 3.29
N TRP A 185 15.45 1.35 2.84
CA TRP A 185 14.35 0.95 3.71
C TRP A 185 14.32 -0.54 4.04
N THR A 186 15.13 -1.38 3.37
CA THR A 186 15.33 -2.77 3.81
C THR A 186 16.11 -2.82 5.12
N LYS A 187 16.00 -3.93 5.85
CA LYS A 187 16.80 -4.22 7.05
C LYS A 187 18.29 -4.35 6.71
N ALA A 188 18.61 -5.02 5.61
CA ALA A 188 19.97 -5.28 5.13
C ALA A 188 20.63 -4.07 4.42
N LYS A 189 19.86 -3.00 4.12
CA LYS A 189 20.33 -1.80 3.41
C LYS A 189 20.89 -2.08 2.01
N ASN A 190 20.35 -3.07 1.34
CA ASN A 190 20.69 -3.47 -0.02
C ASN A 190 19.42 -3.91 -0.80
N LEU A 191 19.59 -4.38 -2.03
CA LEU A 191 18.49 -4.80 -2.90
C LEU A 191 18.32 -6.33 -2.99
N ASP A 192 19.01 -7.11 -2.18
CA ASP A 192 19.07 -8.58 -2.32
C ASP A 192 17.73 -9.27 -2.03
N ALA A 193 16.85 -8.64 -1.25
CA ALA A 193 15.51 -9.15 -0.98
C ALA A 193 14.57 -9.08 -2.19
N PHE A 194 14.87 -8.25 -3.18
CA PHE A 194 13.97 -8.01 -4.31
C PHE A 194 14.29 -8.92 -5.49
N HIS A 195 13.27 -9.58 -6.02
CA HIS A 195 13.41 -10.37 -7.24
C HIS A 195 13.75 -9.46 -8.45
N PRO A 196 14.73 -9.83 -9.33
CA PRO A 196 15.15 -8.97 -10.45
C PRO A 196 14.01 -8.51 -11.37
N LEU A 197 13.04 -9.40 -11.67
CA LEU A 197 11.87 -9.04 -12.48
C LEU A 197 10.95 -8.05 -11.77
N ALA A 198 10.80 -8.15 -10.45
CA ALA A 198 10.03 -7.20 -9.66
C ALA A 198 10.71 -5.83 -9.65
N LEU A 199 12.03 -5.77 -9.42
CA LEU A 199 12.81 -4.53 -9.52
C LEU A 199 12.69 -3.87 -10.89
N ALA A 200 12.71 -4.66 -11.98
CA ALA A 200 12.52 -4.14 -13.32
C ALA A 200 11.14 -3.51 -13.50
N ALA A 201 10.08 -4.16 -13.00
CA ALA A 201 8.71 -3.62 -13.05
C ALA A 201 8.56 -2.34 -12.22
N TYR A 202 9.19 -2.26 -11.05
CA TYR A 202 9.22 -1.03 -10.24
C TYR A 202 9.91 0.10 -11.00
N GLY A 203 11.05 -0.20 -11.63
CA GLY A 203 11.81 0.76 -12.43
C GLY A 203 11.03 1.24 -13.66
N GLU A 204 10.37 0.36 -14.41
CA GLU A 204 9.50 0.74 -15.53
C GLU A 204 8.37 1.68 -15.09
N SER A 205 7.76 1.39 -13.93
CA SER A 205 6.70 2.24 -13.38
C SER A 205 7.25 3.61 -12.97
N PHE A 206 8.23 3.65 -12.10
CA PHE A 206 8.71 4.92 -11.54
C PHE A 206 9.54 5.75 -12.53
N GLY A 207 10.11 5.13 -13.56
CA GLY A 207 10.82 5.81 -14.65
C GLY A 207 9.90 6.55 -15.64
N ASP A 208 8.59 6.28 -15.62
CA ASP A 208 7.61 7.01 -16.42
C ASP A 208 7.29 8.38 -15.75
N PRO A 209 7.51 9.51 -16.44
CA PRO A 209 7.25 10.84 -15.87
C PRO A 209 5.82 11.04 -15.35
N ALA A 210 4.81 10.48 -16.02
CA ALA A 210 3.42 10.58 -15.57
C ALA A 210 3.20 9.84 -14.24
N ARG A 211 3.90 8.72 -14.02
CA ARG A 211 3.82 7.94 -12.80
C ARG A 211 4.66 8.56 -11.67
N THR A 212 5.81 9.15 -11.99
CA THR A 212 6.57 9.96 -11.03
C THR A 212 5.73 11.13 -10.53
N HIS A 213 5.03 11.85 -11.45
CA HIS A 213 4.09 12.91 -11.07
C HIS A 213 2.93 12.36 -10.19
N ALA A 214 2.33 11.24 -10.59
CA ALA A 214 1.28 10.60 -9.80
C ALA A 214 1.73 10.22 -8.39
N ALA A 215 2.96 9.72 -8.25
CA ALA A 215 3.54 9.44 -6.92
C ALA A 215 3.69 10.73 -6.10
N CYS A 216 4.14 11.85 -6.70
CA CYS A 216 4.19 13.14 -6.02
C CYS A 216 2.79 13.61 -5.59
N GLU A 217 1.77 13.47 -6.45
CA GLU A 217 0.38 13.81 -6.11
C GLU A 217 -0.17 12.94 -4.97
N ASP A 218 0.17 11.65 -4.93
CA ASP A 218 -0.16 10.75 -3.83
C ASP A 218 0.44 11.25 -2.49
N TYR A 219 1.69 11.72 -2.49
CA TYR A 219 2.31 12.31 -1.30
C TYR A 219 1.76 13.69 -0.95
N ARG A 220 1.39 14.51 -1.94
CA ARG A 220 0.71 15.80 -1.73
C ARG A 220 -0.65 15.60 -1.05
N ALA A 221 -1.47 14.67 -1.55
CA ALA A 221 -2.72 14.29 -0.89
C ALA A 221 -2.48 13.76 0.52
N GLY A 222 -1.44 12.91 0.70
CA GLY A 222 -1.02 12.37 1.99
C GLY A 222 -0.53 13.42 3.00
N ALA A 223 -0.15 14.61 2.53
CA ALA A 223 0.27 15.73 3.38
C ALA A 223 -0.86 16.74 3.66
N THR A 224 -1.95 16.70 2.92
CA THR A 224 -3.02 17.72 2.97
C THR A 224 -4.40 17.11 3.18
N THR A 225 -4.97 16.50 2.14
CA THR A 225 -6.34 15.97 2.11
C THR A 225 -6.54 14.79 3.06
N ASP A 226 -5.63 13.80 3.03
CA ASP A 226 -5.78 12.59 3.84
C ASP A 226 -5.75 12.84 5.35
N PRO A 227 -4.83 13.67 5.91
CA PRO A 227 -4.88 14.03 7.32
C PRO A 227 -6.16 14.75 7.71
N GLY A 228 -6.75 15.53 6.80
CA GLY A 228 -8.05 16.18 7.00
C GLY A 228 -9.19 15.17 7.15
N HIS A 229 -9.22 14.14 6.30
CA HIS A 229 -10.16 13.03 6.41
C HIS A 229 -10.00 12.27 7.73
N ASP A 230 -8.75 11.96 8.13
CA ASP A 230 -8.45 11.29 9.39
C ASP A 230 -8.90 12.13 10.60
N ALA A 231 -8.67 13.45 10.58
CA ALA A 231 -9.06 14.35 11.65
C ALA A 231 -10.59 14.40 11.81
N GLN A 232 -11.34 14.47 10.70
CA GLN A 232 -12.80 14.45 10.71
C GLN A 232 -13.34 13.14 11.29
N ASP A 233 -12.82 12.00 10.83
CA ASP A 233 -13.28 10.69 11.32
C ASP A 233 -12.92 10.46 12.79
N ARG A 234 -11.73 10.89 13.21
CA ARG A 234 -11.32 10.84 14.62
C ARG A 234 -12.22 11.70 15.52
N ALA A 235 -12.54 12.91 15.08
CA ALA A 235 -13.47 13.80 15.80
C ALA A 235 -14.89 13.22 15.88
N ALA A 236 -15.31 12.45 14.87
CA ALA A 236 -16.59 11.74 14.86
C ALA A 236 -16.56 10.41 15.65
N GLY A 237 -15.43 10.02 16.24
CA GLY A 237 -15.27 8.74 16.94
C GLY A 237 -15.37 7.51 16.02
N LYS A 238 -15.12 7.67 14.72
CA LYS A 238 -15.25 6.61 13.75
C LYS A 238 -14.11 5.59 13.88
N THR A 239 -14.44 4.31 13.86
CA THR A 239 -13.48 3.22 14.02
C THR A 239 -13.64 2.18 12.92
N ILE A 240 -12.59 1.42 12.69
CA ILE A 240 -12.60 0.25 11.80
C ILE A 240 -13.35 -0.88 12.52
N LEU A 241 -14.40 -1.41 11.89
CA LEU A 241 -15.30 -2.39 12.50
C LEU A 241 -14.89 -3.85 12.27
N CYS A 242 -14.14 -4.12 11.19
CA CYS A 242 -13.69 -5.49 10.90
C CYS A 242 -12.47 -5.89 11.73
N PRO A 243 -12.22 -7.20 11.92
CA PRO A 243 -10.98 -7.69 12.49
C PRO A 243 -9.78 -7.08 11.77
N THR A 244 -8.81 -6.56 12.55
CA THR A 244 -7.66 -5.82 12.01
C THR A 244 -6.35 -6.39 12.54
N LEU A 245 -5.41 -6.67 11.62
CA LEU A 245 -4.05 -7.14 11.91
C LEU A 245 -3.04 -6.07 11.50
N ILE A 246 -2.15 -5.71 12.42
CA ILE A 246 -1.04 -4.78 12.18
C ILE A 246 0.27 -5.56 12.19
N LEU A 247 0.99 -5.57 11.07
CA LEU A 247 2.33 -6.15 10.97
C LEU A 247 3.34 -5.05 10.65
N TRP A 248 4.49 -5.07 11.31
CA TRP A 248 5.55 -4.09 11.03
C TRP A 248 6.92 -4.74 11.08
N GLY A 249 7.86 -4.21 10.29
CA GLY A 249 9.25 -4.63 10.34
C GLY A 249 9.90 -4.17 11.66
N ASP A 250 10.64 -5.04 12.34
CA ASP A 250 11.38 -4.68 13.56
C ASP A 250 12.46 -3.61 13.29
N ALA A 251 12.92 -3.50 12.04
CA ALA A 251 13.78 -2.43 11.54
C ALA A 251 13.06 -1.45 10.61
N GLY A 252 11.72 -1.55 10.46
CA GLY A 252 10.88 -0.68 9.63
C GLY A 252 10.69 0.72 10.22
N ILE A 253 9.95 1.54 9.48
CA ILE A 253 9.70 2.94 9.88
C ILE A 253 8.88 3.02 11.19
N PRO A 254 7.77 2.27 11.36
CA PRO A 254 6.97 2.33 12.57
C PRO A 254 7.64 1.76 13.81
N ALA A 255 8.65 0.91 13.67
CA ALA A 255 9.33 0.26 14.80
C ALA A 255 10.11 1.25 15.70
N LYS A 256 10.36 2.46 15.21
CA LYS A 256 11.11 3.49 15.92
C LYS A 256 10.15 4.48 16.60
N GLY A 257 10.02 4.40 17.90
CA GLY A 257 9.18 5.29 18.72
C GLY A 257 8.01 4.56 19.40
N ALA A 258 6.81 5.13 19.37
CA ALA A 258 5.62 4.49 19.93
C ALA A 258 5.26 3.21 19.16
N SER A 259 4.72 2.21 19.87
CA SER A 259 4.27 0.96 19.26
C SER A 259 3.27 1.23 18.13
N PRO A 260 3.49 0.71 16.90
CA PRO A 260 2.50 0.85 15.83
C PRO A 260 1.12 0.35 16.24
N LEU A 261 1.06 -0.76 16.97
CA LEU A 261 -0.20 -1.34 17.43
C LEU A 261 -0.94 -0.41 18.39
N ASP A 262 -0.24 0.23 19.33
CA ASP A 262 -0.85 1.15 20.29
C ASP A 262 -1.37 2.41 19.57
N LEU A 263 -0.64 2.92 18.59
CA LEU A 263 -1.09 4.04 17.75
C LEU A 263 -2.36 3.71 16.98
N TRP A 264 -2.45 2.52 16.41
CA TRP A 264 -3.66 2.06 15.70
C TRP A 264 -4.84 1.88 16.65
N ARG A 265 -4.62 1.29 17.84
CA ARG A 265 -5.66 1.11 18.87
C ARG A 265 -6.19 2.44 19.39
N ALA A 266 -5.31 3.40 19.59
CA ALA A 266 -5.69 4.74 20.05
C ALA A 266 -6.38 5.58 18.96
N SER A 267 -6.15 5.30 17.67
CA SER A 267 -6.68 6.12 16.58
C SER A 267 -7.96 5.56 15.98
N PHE A 268 -7.89 4.39 15.31
CA PHE A 268 -8.99 3.89 14.48
C PHE A 268 -9.33 2.42 14.68
N ALA A 269 -8.45 1.61 15.29
CA ALA A 269 -8.61 0.16 15.36
C ALA A 269 -8.45 -0.35 16.79
N PRO A 270 -9.39 -0.04 17.72
CA PRO A 270 -9.25 -0.36 19.15
C PRO A 270 -9.10 -1.86 19.44
N GLN A 271 -9.58 -2.72 18.54
CA GLN A 271 -9.50 -4.18 18.69
C GLN A 271 -8.39 -4.82 17.84
N ALA A 272 -7.50 -4.01 17.25
CA ALA A 272 -6.43 -4.55 16.41
C ALA A 272 -5.52 -5.51 17.19
N ALA A 273 -5.14 -6.61 16.56
CA ALA A 273 -4.01 -7.45 16.95
C ALA A 273 -2.80 -7.11 16.07
N GLY A 274 -1.61 -7.49 16.49
CA GLY A 274 -0.43 -7.25 15.67
C GLY A 274 0.87 -7.72 16.30
N GLN A 275 1.90 -7.78 15.46
CA GLN A 275 3.24 -8.17 15.87
C GLN A 275 4.31 -7.62 14.93
N ALA A 276 5.54 -7.54 15.42
CA ALA A 276 6.71 -7.27 14.59
C ALA A 276 7.09 -8.51 13.77
N ILE A 277 7.66 -8.27 12.60
CA ILE A 277 8.26 -9.26 11.71
C ILE A 277 9.76 -8.94 11.62
N ASP A 278 10.61 -9.93 11.59
CA ASP A 278 12.05 -9.78 11.35
C ASP A 278 12.30 -9.30 9.91
N SER A 279 12.23 -7.98 9.70
CA SER A 279 12.23 -7.34 8.39
C SER A 279 12.51 -5.83 8.52
N GLY A 280 12.89 -5.20 7.41
CA GLY A 280 12.76 -3.75 7.22
C GLY A 280 11.34 -3.38 6.82
N HIS A 281 11.25 -2.40 5.91
CA HIS A 281 9.96 -1.89 5.44
C HIS A 281 9.19 -2.86 4.52
N PHE A 282 9.90 -3.68 3.76
CA PHE A 282 9.32 -4.49 2.68
C PHE A 282 9.00 -5.93 3.12
N LEU A 283 8.17 -6.10 4.15
CA LEU A 283 7.81 -7.39 4.72
C LEU A 283 7.49 -8.49 3.69
N PRO A 284 6.71 -8.18 2.61
CA PRO A 284 6.35 -9.18 1.61
C PRO A 284 7.53 -9.75 0.81
N GLU A 285 8.67 -9.04 0.76
CA GLU A 285 9.84 -9.43 -0.01
C GLU A 285 11.05 -9.74 0.87
N GLU A 286 11.23 -9.04 2.00
CA GLU A 286 12.33 -9.31 2.91
C GLU A 286 12.11 -10.58 3.75
N ASN A 287 10.87 -10.83 4.18
CA ASN A 287 10.53 -12.03 4.95
C ASN A 287 9.10 -12.52 4.64
N PRO A 288 8.85 -13.00 3.41
CA PRO A 288 7.54 -13.48 3.01
C PRO A 288 7.04 -14.66 3.86
N ALA A 289 7.94 -15.53 4.32
CA ALA A 289 7.57 -16.69 5.11
C ALA A 289 6.98 -16.29 6.48
N ALA A 290 7.64 -15.41 7.22
CA ALA A 290 7.14 -14.93 8.51
C ALA A 290 5.89 -14.05 8.34
N THR A 291 5.84 -13.26 7.26
CA THR A 291 4.66 -12.44 6.94
C THR A 291 3.45 -13.32 6.63
N LEU A 292 3.60 -14.37 5.83
CA LEU A 292 2.56 -15.35 5.54
C LEU A 292 2.12 -16.13 6.78
N ALA A 293 3.06 -16.53 7.64
CA ALA A 293 2.75 -17.25 8.87
C ALA A 293 1.84 -16.45 9.81
N ALA A 294 1.95 -15.13 9.81
CA ALA A 294 1.05 -14.23 10.55
C ALA A 294 -0.25 -13.95 9.80
N LEU A 295 -0.18 -13.75 8.48
CA LEU A 295 -1.29 -13.29 7.67
C LEU A 295 -2.30 -14.40 7.30
N ALA A 296 -1.82 -15.60 6.90
CA ALA A 296 -2.70 -16.66 6.40
C ALA A 296 -3.72 -17.16 7.46
N PRO A 297 -3.34 -17.43 8.72
CA PRO A 297 -4.31 -17.77 9.77
C PRO A 297 -5.32 -16.64 10.03
N PHE A 298 -4.89 -15.40 9.96
CA PHE A 298 -5.77 -14.24 10.13
C PHE A 298 -6.81 -14.17 9.01
N LEU A 299 -6.42 -14.38 7.76
CA LEU A 299 -7.35 -14.37 6.62
C LEU A 299 -8.32 -15.57 6.64
N ALA A 300 -7.89 -16.73 7.10
CA ALA A 300 -8.69 -17.95 7.18
C ALA A 300 -9.67 -18.00 8.37
N GLY A 301 -9.55 -17.08 9.32
CA GLY A 301 -10.40 -17.07 10.53
C GLY A 301 -11.89 -16.89 10.19
N PRO A 302 -12.82 -17.11 11.16
CA PRO A 302 -14.25 -16.90 10.94
C PRO A 302 -14.56 -15.44 10.60
N VAL A 303 -15.44 -15.20 9.64
CA VAL A 303 -16.00 -13.86 9.36
C VAL A 303 -16.94 -13.53 10.51
N ALA A 304 -16.70 -12.39 11.17
CA ALA A 304 -17.52 -11.91 12.29
C ALA A 304 -18.88 -11.39 11.83
#